data_17b784b0707a74c972c9785aaf8f1688
#
_entry.id   17b784b0707a74c972c9785aaf8f1688
#
_cell.length_a   1.000
_cell.length_b   1.000
_cell.length_c   1.000
_cell.angle_alpha   90.00
_cell.angle_beta   90.00
_cell.angle_gamma   90.00
#
_symmetry.space_group_name_H-M   'P 1'
#
loop_
_entity.id
_entity.type
_entity.pdbx_description
1 polymer ?
#
loop_
_entity_poly.entity_id
_entity_poly.type
_entity_poly.pdbx_seq_one_letter_code
_entity_poly.pdbx_strand_id
1 'polypeptide(L)'
;MTPEFMTPGRLAARTSRALEAAVAAGRGLGLTVTDPAVLHDVFSVVVHLAPSPVVVRVPTVLPTYAGLDTRAAQQRTELAVVSWLAEQSIPVIPPSPLVPQEPVQRDGFSMTFWQFVEQDTTVEPDYVHNSRLVADLHAALRAYPGDLPFLSTAEPRFTTEGLAALAYRPDLVDPADLDRARREWEILEPVVRSRAAFEAAFPGIDLQPLHGDAPAVNIVAATNGALYADFELATLGPVEWDLAALGPACEAAYNSAAQLRGLRQLDARVLRFINAVGRCRTVACLALAPQLPLLVEALKPSIEQWRGMPFDAGPAG
;
A
#
# COMPACT_ATOMS: atom_id res chain seq x y z
N MET A 1 -21.59 -9.72 -16.62
CA MET A 1 -21.83 -10.63 -15.48
C MET A 1 -21.21 -9.97 -14.25
N THR A 2 -22.00 -9.74 -13.22
CA THR A 2 -21.52 -9.20 -11.93
C THR A 2 -20.58 -10.25 -11.30
N PRO A 3 -19.36 -9.90 -10.89
CA PRO A 3 -18.45 -10.88 -10.29
C PRO A 3 -19.05 -11.44 -8.98
N GLU A 4 -19.15 -12.74 -8.88
CA GLU A 4 -19.56 -13.42 -7.65
C GLU A 4 -18.42 -13.37 -6.62
N PHE A 5 -18.78 -13.35 -5.34
CA PHE A 5 -17.81 -13.51 -4.27
C PHE A 5 -17.05 -14.84 -4.40
N MET A 6 -15.75 -14.78 -4.17
CA MET A 6 -14.97 -16.00 -4.04
C MET A 6 -15.45 -16.81 -2.84
N THR A 7 -15.78 -18.08 -3.08
CA THR A 7 -16.07 -19.03 -2.01
C THR A 7 -14.80 -19.44 -1.28
N PRO A 8 -14.87 -19.98 -0.05
CA PRO A 8 -13.70 -20.50 0.67
C PRO A 8 -12.86 -21.47 -0.16
N GLY A 9 -13.52 -22.34 -0.93
CA GLY A 9 -12.83 -23.30 -1.83
C GLY A 9 -12.08 -22.60 -2.98
N ARG A 10 -12.64 -21.52 -3.55
CA ARG A 10 -11.97 -20.72 -4.60
C ARG A 10 -10.80 -19.90 -4.02
N LEU A 11 -10.94 -19.39 -2.80
CA LEU A 11 -9.84 -18.71 -2.10
C LEU A 11 -8.69 -19.69 -1.84
N ALA A 12 -8.97 -20.87 -1.28
CA ALA A 12 -7.97 -21.90 -1.05
C ALA A 12 -7.27 -22.35 -2.36
N ALA A 13 -8.03 -22.50 -3.45
CA ALA A 13 -7.46 -22.83 -4.75
C ALA A 13 -6.57 -21.70 -5.32
N ARG A 14 -6.90 -20.42 -5.07
CA ARG A 14 -6.05 -19.28 -5.43
C ARG A 14 -4.73 -19.32 -4.66
N THR A 15 -4.79 -19.54 -3.34
CA THR A 15 -3.62 -19.66 -2.47
C THR A 15 -2.73 -20.80 -2.89
N SER A 16 -3.31 -22.00 -3.16
CA SER A 16 -2.54 -23.16 -3.63
C SER A 16 -1.82 -22.88 -4.94
N ARG A 17 -2.47 -22.26 -5.92
CA ARG A 17 -1.83 -21.91 -7.19
C ARG A 17 -0.69 -20.89 -7.01
N ALA A 18 -0.88 -19.88 -6.14
CA ALA A 18 0.16 -18.90 -5.85
C ALA A 18 1.37 -19.56 -5.16
N LEU A 19 1.11 -20.45 -4.20
CA LEU A 19 2.14 -21.26 -3.53
C LEU A 19 2.92 -22.12 -4.54
N GLU A 20 2.22 -22.87 -5.40
CA GLU A 20 2.83 -23.72 -6.42
C GLU A 20 3.69 -22.89 -7.40
N ALA A 21 3.19 -21.73 -7.85
CA ALA A 21 3.93 -20.82 -8.72
C ALA A 21 5.19 -20.27 -8.03
N ALA A 22 5.08 -19.85 -6.76
CA ALA A 22 6.21 -19.35 -5.96
C ALA A 22 7.29 -20.42 -5.77
N VAL A 23 6.90 -21.66 -5.41
CA VAL A 23 7.81 -22.80 -5.25
C VAL A 23 8.52 -23.14 -6.56
N ALA A 24 7.74 -23.21 -7.65
CA ALA A 24 8.29 -23.51 -8.97
C ALA A 24 9.23 -22.41 -9.49
N ALA A 25 8.92 -21.13 -9.21
CA ALA A 25 9.79 -20.02 -9.53
C ALA A 25 11.09 -20.06 -8.70
N GLY A 26 11.01 -20.27 -7.38
CA GLY A 26 12.17 -20.39 -6.52
C GLY A 26 13.11 -21.53 -6.91
N ARG A 27 12.56 -22.71 -7.18
CA ARG A 27 13.34 -23.86 -7.67
C ARG A 27 13.99 -23.57 -9.05
N GLY A 28 13.26 -22.91 -9.94
CA GLY A 28 13.77 -22.49 -11.25
C GLY A 28 14.92 -21.48 -11.16
N LEU A 29 15.01 -20.73 -10.06
CA LEU A 29 16.10 -19.81 -9.75
C LEU A 29 17.23 -20.46 -8.93
N GLY A 30 17.18 -21.78 -8.69
CA GLY A 30 18.23 -22.54 -8.00
C GLY A 30 18.06 -22.60 -6.48
N LEU A 31 16.93 -22.14 -5.92
CA LEU A 31 16.68 -22.26 -4.47
C LEU A 31 16.31 -23.69 -4.09
N THR A 32 16.76 -24.13 -2.91
CA THR A 32 16.30 -25.37 -2.28
C THR A 32 14.98 -25.09 -1.57
N VAL A 33 13.91 -25.77 -1.99
CA VAL A 33 12.58 -25.60 -1.39
C VAL A 33 11.99 -26.99 -1.10
N THR A 34 11.97 -27.36 0.18
CA THR A 34 11.47 -28.66 0.65
C THR A 34 10.27 -28.53 1.57
N ASP A 35 10.14 -27.40 2.30
CA ASP A 35 9.10 -27.16 3.28
C ASP A 35 8.53 -25.73 3.12
N PRO A 36 7.86 -25.41 1.99
CA PRO A 36 7.31 -24.07 1.78
C PRO A 36 6.10 -23.84 2.67
N ALA A 37 6.02 -22.63 3.26
CA ALA A 37 4.92 -22.23 4.13
C ALA A 37 4.29 -20.91 3.70
N VAL A 38 2.96 -20.85 3.69
CA VAL A 38 2.23 -19.60 3.52
C VAL A 38 2.26 -18.84 4.84
N LEU A 39 2.85 -17.64 4.85
CA LEU A 39 2.96 -16.79 6.02
C LEU A 39 1.76 -15.82 6.13
N HIS A 40 1.23 -15.39 4.99
CA HIS A 40 0.15 -14.39 4.90
C HIS A 40 -0.65 -14.58 3.62
N ASP A 41 -1.98 -14.34 3.67
CA ASP A 41 -2.88 -14.42 2.51
C ASP A 41 -4.02 -13.42 2.66
N VAL A 42 -3.80 -12.18 2.21
CA VAL A 42 -4.83 -11.14 2.12
C VAL A 42 -4.83 -10.55 0.71
N PHE A 43 -4.13 -9.43 0.47
CA PHE A 43 -3.96 -8.88 -0.89
C PHE A 43 -2.90 -9.63 -1.70
N SER A 44 -1.91 -10.16 -1.00
CA SER A 44 -0.83 -11.00 -1.56
C SER A 44 -0.74 -12.30 -0.78
N VAL A 45 -0.39 -13.37 -1.49
CA VAL A 45 0.08 -14.60 -0.84
C VAL A 45 1.57 -14.47 -0.61
N VAL A 46 1.98 -14.53 0.66
CA VAL A 46 3.39 -14.43 1.09
C VAL A 46 3.88 -15.82 1.48
N VAL A 47 4.92 -16.31 0.81
CA VAL A 47 5.40 -17.69 0.93
C VAL A 47 6.85 -17.72 1.37
N HIS A 48 7.16 -18.38 2.48
CA HIS A 48 8.52 -18.74 2.86
C HIS A 48 8.96 -19.99 2.10
N LEU A 49 10.06 -19.91 1.39
CA LEU A 49 10.62 -21.02 0.59
C LEU A 49 11.62 -21.86 1.39
N ALA A 50 11.24 -22.32 2.59
CA ALA A 50 12.12 -23.07 3.49
C ALA A 50 12.71 -24.33 2.82
N PRO A 51 14.00 -24.67 3.11
CA PRO A 51 14.91 -24.06 4.07
C PRO A 51 15.66 -22.82 3.53
N SER A 52 15.45 -22.41 2.26
CA SER A 52 16.05 -21.17 1.76
C SER A 52 15.50 -19.98 2.55
N PRO A 53 16.36 -19.02 2.99
CA PRO A 53 15.92 -17.85 3.75
C PRO A 53 15.30 -16.80 2.81
N VAL A 54 14.29 -17.21 2.05
CA VAL A 54 13.66 -16.40 1.00
C VAL A 54 12.14 -16.42 1.17
N VAL A 55 11.56 -15.24 1.12
CA VAL A 55 10.11 -15.03 1.07
C VAL A 55 9.71 -14.53 -0.32
N VAL A 56 8.64 -15.10 -0.86
CA VAL A 56 8.05 -14.66 -2.13
C VAL A 56 6.74 -13.95 -1.84
N ARG A 57 6.57 -12.74 -2.36
CA ARG A 57 5.29 -12.03 -2.36
C ARG A 57 4.63 -12.16 -3.73
N VAL A 58 3.42 -12.71 -3.72
CA VAL A 58 2.59 -12.97 -4.91
C VAL A 58 1.29 -12.19 -4.79
N PRO A 59 1.15 -10.99 -5.38
CA PRO A 59 -0.10 -10.25 -5.38
C PRO A 59 -1.21 -11.04 -6.06
N THR A 60 -2.35 -11.20 -5.39
CA THR A 60 -3.48 -12.04 -5.84
C THR A 60 -4.80 -11.29 -5.90
N VAL A 61 -4.93 -10.14 -5.24
CA VAL A 61 -6.11 -9.28 -5.26
C VAL A 61 -5.76 -8.00 -5.99
N LEU A 62 -6.27 -7.82 -7.19
CA LEU A 62 -5.86 -6.76 -8.09
C LEU A 62 -7.06 -6.07 -8.73
N PRO A 63 -6.99 -4.75 -8.97
CA PRO A 63 -7.92 -4.08 -9.86
C PRO A 63 -7.92 -4.73 -11.25
N THR A 64 -9.06 -4.73 -11.92
CA THR A 64 -9.25 -5.40 -13.22
C THR A 64 -8.32 -4.87 -14.33
N TYR A 65 -7.85 -3.65 -14.20
CA TYR A 65 -6.92 -3.02 -15.16
C TYR A 65 -5.44 -3.34 -14.90
N ALA A 66 -5.12 -3.92 -13.74
CA ALA A 66 -3.73 -4.22 -13.37
C ALA A 66 -3.25 -5.51 -14.04
N GLY A 67 -2.77 -5.41 -15.28
CA GLY A 67 -2.14 -6.51 -16.00
C GLY A 67 -0.75 -6.87 -15.45
N LEU A 68 -0.19 -7.99 -15.91
CA LEU A 68 1.12 -8.51 -15.47
C LEU A 68 2.25 -7.50 -15.68
N ASP A 69 2.27 -6.80 -16.83
CA ASP A 69 3.34 -5.84 -17.15
C ASP A 69 3.27 -4.60 -16.25
N THR A 70 2.06 -4.09 -15.98
CA THR A 70 1.86 -2.99 -15.03
C THR A 70 2.33 -3.39 -13.64
N ARG A 71 1.99 -4.60 -13.21
CA ARG A 71 2.44 -5.16 -11.94
C ARG A 71 3.96 -5.31 -11.88
N ALA A 72 4.57 -5.87 -12.90
CA ALA A 72 6.01 -6.02 -12.97
C ALA A 72 6.75 -4.66 -12.95
N ALA A 73 6.20 -3.63 -13.63
CA ALA A 73 6.77 -2.28 -13.57
C ALA A 73 6.71 -1.70 -12.13
N GLN A 74 5.58 -1.84 -11.44
CA GLN A 74 5.41 -1.41 -10.06
C GLN A 74 6.39 -2.15 -9.12
N GLN A 75 6.52 -3.47 -9.29
CA GLN A 75 7.45 -4.29 -8.52
C GLN A 75 8.92 -3.91 -8.75
N ARG A 76 9.32 -3.50 -9.98
CA ARG A 76 10.66 -2.96 -10.23
C ARG A 76 10.91 -1.67 -9.47
N THR A 77 9.92 -0.77 -9.43
CA THR A 77 10.01 0.46 -8.63
C THR A 77 10.21 0.14 -7.15
N GLU A 78 9.42 -0.77 -6.59
CA GLU A 78 9.56 -1.22 -5.21
C GLU A 78 10.96 -1.77 -4.93
N LEU A 79 11.43 -2.73 -5.75
CA LEU A 79 12.75 -3.33 -5.60
C LEU A 79 13.87 -2.27 -5.67
N ALA A 80 13.77 -1.29 -6.59
CA ALA A 80 14.75 -0.22 -6.72
C ALA A 80 14.80 0.69 -5.48
N VAL A 81 13.63 1.08 -4.94
CA VAL A 81 13.53 1.91 -3.73
C VAL A 81 14.11 1.17 -2.53
N VAL A 82 13.71 -0.08 -2.32
CA VAL A 82 14.14 -0.85 -1.14
C VAL A 82 15.62 -1.24 -1.22
N SER A 83 16.13 -1.58 -2.41
CA SER A 83 17.57 -1.86 -2.59
C SER A 83 18.39 -0.62 -2.25
N TRP A 84 17.99 0.55 -2.76
CA TRP A 84 18.67 1.81 -2.44
C TRP A 84 18.62 2.13 -0.95
N LEU A 85 17.46 1.97 -0.28
CA LEU A 85 17.35 2.17 1.18
C LEU A 85 18.27 1.22 1.96
N ALA A 86 18.35 -0.05 1.56
CA ALA A 86 19.24 -1.03 2.17
C ALA A 86 20.72 -0.65 2.01
N GLU A 87 21.12 -0.15 0.85
CA GLU A 87 22.47 0.37 0.58
C GLU A 87 22.80 1.59 1.46
N GLN A 88 21.80 2.40 1.82
CA GLN A 88 21.94 3.51 2.76
C GLN A 88 21.87 3.07 4.24
N SER A 89 21.84 1.76 4.51
CA SER A 89 21.71 1.20 5.87
C SER A 89 20.42 1.60 6.59
N ILE A 90 19.36 1.92 5.85
CA ILE A 90 18.01 2.12 6.40
C ILE A 90 17.41 0.74 6.71
N PRO A 91 16.77 0.56 7.87
CA PRO A 91 16.27 -0.74 8.33
C PRO A 91 15.00 -1.16 7.55
N VAL A 92 15.21 -1.75 6.38
CA VAL A 92 14.15 -2.31 5.52
C VAL A 92 14.26 -3.83 5.44
N ILE A 93 13.21 -4.52 5.01
CA ILE A 93 13.30 -5.92 4.57
C ILE A 93 13.87 -5.91 3.14
N PRO A 94 15.13 -6.30 2.92
CA PRO A 94 15.76 -6.15 1.62
C PRO A 94 15.30 -7.23 0.64
N PRO A 95 15.44 -7.00 -0.68
CA PRO A 95 15.34 -8.06 -1.67
C PRO A 95 16.33 -9.17 -1.38
N SER A 96 15.97 -10.42 -1.71
CA SER A 96 16.85 -11.56 -1.48
C SER A 96 18.11 -11.46 -2.36
N PRO A 97 19.32 -11.59 -1.79
CA PRO A 97 20.56 -11.62 -2.59
C PRO A 97 20.80 -12.97 -3.29
N LEU A 98 19.97 -13.99 -3.02
CA LEU A 98 20.11 -15.34 -3.57
C LEU A 98 19.51 -15.50 -4.95
N VAL A 99 18.74 -14.49 -5.42
CA VAL A 99 18.07 -14.50 -6.71
C VAL A 99 18.18 -13.13 -7.39
N PRO A 100 17.98 -13.03 -8.70
CA PRO A 100 17.93 -11.72 -9.37
C PRO A 100 16.90 -10.79 -8.74
N GLN A 101 17.25 -9.52 -8.56
CA GLN A 101 16.37 -8.49 -8.00
C GLN A 101 15.44 -7.92 -9.07
N GLU A 102 14.67 -8.81 -9.69
CA GLU A 102 13.71 -8.52 -10.75
C GLU A 102 12.41 -9.28 -10.48
N PRO A 103 11.25 -8.75 -10.90
CA PRO A 103 10.01 -9.48 -10.82
C PRO A 103 10.05 -10.75 -11.68
N VAL A 104 9.54 -11.84 -11.15
CA VAL A 104 9.41 -13.11 -11.88
C VAL A 104 7.95 -13.33 -12.25
N GLN A 105 7.70 -13.56 -13.54
CA GLN A 105 6.37 -13.91 -14.03
C GLN A 105 6.26 -15.43 -14.20
N ARG A 106 5.25 -16.04 -13.57
CA ARG A 106 4.99 -17.47 -13.67
C ARG A 106 3.52 -17.80 -13.41
N ASP A 107 2.96 -18.67 -14.23
CA ASP A 107 1.60 -19.23 -14.09
C ASP A 107 0.51 -18.14 -13.91
N GLY A 108 0.69 -16.98 -14.59
CA GLY A 108 -0.23 -15.84 -14.53
C GLY A 108 -0.03 -14.94 -13.31
N PHE A 109 1.00 -15.13 -12.50
CA PHE A 109 1.41 -14.26 -11.42
C PHE A 109 2.68 -13.48 -11.75
N SER A 110 2.82 -12.29 -11.17
CA SER A 110 4.07 -11.55 -11.08
C SER A 110 4.46 -11.47 -9.60
N MET A 111 5.68 -11.83 -9.26
CA MET A 111 6.13 -12.00 -7.87
C MET A 111 7.52 -11.43 -7.62
N THR A 112 7.79 -11.06 -6.38
CA THR A 112 9.08 -10.55 -5.90
C THR A 112 9.62 -11.40 -4.76
N PHE A 113 10.96 -11.41 -4.61
CA PHE A 113 11.68 -12.27 -3.67
C PHE A 113 12.41 -11.42 -2.65
N TRP A 114 12.15 -11.68 -1.38
CA TRP A 114 12.61 -10.92 -0.23
C TRP A 114 13.43 -11.80 0.71
N GLN A 115 14.27 -11.19 1.52
CA GLN A 115 14.94 -11.89 2.60
C GLN A 115 13.92 -12.34 3.65
N PHE A 116 14.02 -13.60 4.11
CA PHE A 116 13.22 -14.04 5.25
C PHE A 116 13.70 -13.34 6.52
N VAL A 117 12.77 -12.80 7.27
CA VAL A 117 12.98 -12.14 8.55
C VAL A 117 12.13 -12.83 9.60
N GLU A 118 12.76 -13.25 10.68
CA GLU A 118 12.04 -13.79 11.83
C GLU A 118 11.34 -12.65 12.57
N GLN A 119 10.00 -12.71 12.60
CA GLN A 119 9.17 -11.71 13.25
C GLN A 119 9.03 -12.02 14.74
N ASP A 120 9.08 -10.98 15.57
CA ASP A 120 8.68 -11.07 16.97
C ASP A 120 7.17 -10.79 17.08
N THR A 121 6.39 -11.87 17.10
CA THR A 121 4.92 -11.80 17.19
C THR A 121 4.42 -11.48 18.61
N THR A 122 5.31 -11.29 19.58
CA THR A 122 4.95 -10.89 20.95
C THR A 122 4.88 -9.38 21.12
N VAL A 123 5.42 -8.62 20.16
CA VAL A 123 5.40 -7.16 20.16
C VAL A 123 4.11 -6.66 19.52
N GLU A 124 3.29 -5.98 20.33
CA GLU A 124 2.10 -5.28 19.81
C GLU A 124 2.50 -4.02 19.04
N PRO A 125 1.85 -3.69 17.91
CA PRO A 125 2.15 -2.50 17.12
C PRO A 125 1.91 -1.21 17.90
N ASP A 126 2.93 -0.38 18.06
CA ASP A 126 2.82 0.99 18.57
C ASP A 126 2.85 2.00 17.42
N TYR A 127 1.69 2.31 16.87
CA TYR A 127 1.58 3.24 15.73
C TYR A 127 2.03 4.67 16.04
N VAL A 128 1.96 5.10 17.31
CA VAL A 128 2.45 6.41 17.74
C VAL A 128 3.99 6.43 17.71
N HIS A 129 4.62 5.38 18.24
CA HIS A 129 6.07 5.20 18.12
C HIS A 129 6.49 5.08 16.66
N ASN A 130 5.82 4.24 15.90
CA ASN A 130 6.11 4.01 14.48
C ASN A 130 5.98 5.30 13.66
N SER A 131 5.04 6.19 13.98
CA SER A 131 4.91 7.48 13.30
C SER A 131 6.14 8.40 13.48
N ARG A 132 6.89 8.24 14.57
CA ARG A 132 8.20 8.92 14.71
C ARG A 132 9.24 8.35 13.76
N LEU A 133 9.23 7.01 13.59
CA LEU A 133 10.13 6.33 12.65
C LEU A 133 9.81 6.73 11.19
N VAL A 134 8.54 7.04 10.86
CA VAL A 134 8.18 7.56 9.53
C VAL A 134 8.94 8.84 9.19
N ALA A 135 9.23 9.71 10.16
CA ALA A 135 10.05 10.91 9.92
C ALA A 135 11.50 10.56 9.57
N ASP A 136 12.06 9.47 10.13
CA ASP A 136 13.38 8.96 9.73
C ASP A 136 13.37 8.45 8.29
N LEU A 137 12.34 7.68 7.94
CA LEU A 137 12.16 7.17 6.59
C LEU A 137 12.01 8.32 5.58
N HIS A 138 11.19 9.34 5.87
CA HIS A 138 11.02 10.51 5.01
C HIS A 138 12.33 11.29 4.82
N ALA A 139 13.12 11.45 5.89
CA ALA A 139 14.43 12.09 5.78
C ALA A 139 15.37 11.31 4.85
N ALA A 140 15.37 9.99 4.92
CA ALA A 140 16.15 9.13 4.03
C ALA A 140 15.63 9.22 2.59
N LEU A 141 14.32 9.02 2.36
CA LEU A 141 13.72 9.01 1.03
C LEU A 141 13.89 10.32 0.26
N ARG A 142 14.04 11.48 0.92
CA ARG A 142 14.36 12.74 0.23
C ARG A 142 15.60 12.68 -0.66
N ALA A 143 16.55 11.80 -0.34
CA ALA A 143 17.77 11.62 -1.11
C ALA A 143 17.66 10.54 -2.18
N TYR A 144 16.52 9.86 -2.32
CA TYR A 144 16.32 8.83 -3.34
C TYR A 144 16.43 9.45 -4.75
N PRO A 145 17.34 8.96 -5.61
CA PRO A 145 17.65 9.61 -6.88
C PRO A 145 16.72 9.20 -8.03
N GLY A 146 15.88 8.17 -7.82
CA GLY A 146 15.01 7.64 -8.86
C GLY A 146 13.72 8.43 -9.02
N ASP A 147 13.13 8.37 -10.22
CA ASP A 147 11.81 8.94 -10.48
C ASP A 147 10.71 8.05 -9.92
N LEU A 148 9.73 8.66 -9.26
CA LEU A 148 8.54 7.99 -8.75
C LEU A 148 7.27 8.60 -9.35
N PRO A 149 6.23 7.80 -9.60
CA PRO A 149 4.94 8.30 -10.06
C PRO A 149 4.30 9.18 -8.98
N PHE A 150 3.61 10.24 -9.38
CA PHE A 150 2.90 11.11 -8.45
C PHE A 150 1.66 10.40 -7.90
N LEU A 151 1.56 10.28 -6.57
CA LEU A 151 0.44 9.68 -5.83
C LEU A 151 -0.05 8.36 -6.45
N SER A 152 0.84 7.42 -6.67
CA SER A 152 0.58 6.15 -7.36
C SER A 152 -0.60 5.34 -6.78
N THR A 153 -0.93 5.52 -5.49
CA THR A 153 -2.06 4.84 -4.83
C THR A 153 -3.37 5.60 -4.91
N ALA A 154 -3.30 6.94 -5.06
CA ALA A 154 -4.45 7.78 -5.36
C ALA A 154 -4.69 7.88 -6.86
N GLU A 155 -3.98 7.07 -7.64
CA GLU A 155 -4.17 7.03 -9.08
C GLU A 155 -5.67 7.22 -9.36
N PRO A 156 -6.07 8.29 -10.06
CA PRO A 156 -7.50 8.60 -10.27
C PRO A 156 -8.27 7.41 -10.80
N ARG A 157 -7.58 6.56 -11.52
CA ARG A 157 -8.12 5.33 -12.11
C ARG A 157 -8.64 4.33 -11.07
N PHE A 158 -7.89 4.08 -9.98
CA PHE A 158 -8.32 3.12 -8.95
C PHE A 158 -9.66 3.53 -8.34
N THR A 159 -9.74 4.77 -7.87
CA THR A 159 -10.96 5.28 -7.23
C THR A 159 -12.09 5.45 -8.24
N THR A 160 -11.82 6.00 -9.43
CA THR A 160 -12.81 6.20 -10.47
C THR A 160 -13.41 4.88 -10.95
N GLU A 161 -12.59 3.90 -11.31
CA GLU A 161 -13.07 2.58 -11.77
C GLU A 161 -13.74 1.79 -10.64
N GLY A 162 -13.22 1.89 -9.40
CA GLY A 162 -13.82 1.26 -8.23
C GLY A 162 -15.23 1.78 -7.95
N LEU A 163 -15.41 3.10 -7.89
CA LEU A 163 -16.73 3.73 -7.72
C LEU A 163 -17.68 3.44 -8.91
N ALA A 164 -17.15 3.34 -10.13
CA ALA A 164 -17.93 2.93 -11.29
C ALA A 164 -18.40 1.49 -11.20
N ALA A 165 -17.54 0.57 -10.79
CA ALA A 165 -17.87 -0.85 -10.62
C ALA A 165 -18.93 -1.08 -9.54
N LEU A 166 -18.90 -0.29 -8.46
CA LEU A 166 -19.88 -0.37 -7.36
C LEU A 166 -21.30 0.01 -7.78
N ALA A 167 -21.49 0.74 -8.89
CA ALA A 167 -22.83 1.02 -9.43
C ALA A 167 -23.64 -0.25 -9.75
N TYR A 168 -22.96 -1.34 -10.02
CA TYR A 168 -23.55 -2.63 -10.33
C TYR A 168 -23.57 -3.59 -9.12
N ARG A 169 -23.27 -3.06 -7.92
CA ARG A 169 -23.11 -3.85 -6.69
C ARG A 169 -23.83 -3.18 -5.48
N PRO A 170 -25.16 -3.05 -5.54
CA PRO A 170 -25.94 -2.49 -4.42
C PRO A 170 -25.88 -3.38 -3.16
N ASP A 171 -25.37 -4.60 -3.28
CA ASP A 171 -25.08 -5.50 -2.18
C ASP A 171 -23.80 -5.15 -1.40
N LEU A 172 -22.90 -4.32 -1.97
CA LEU A 172 -21.65 -3.89 -1.34
C LEU A 172 -21.70 -2.49 -0.75
N VAL A 173 -22.48 -1.60 -1.34
CA VAL A 173 -22.58 -0.20 -0.92
C VAL A 173 -24.00 0.30 -1.13
N ASP A 174 -24.51 1.06 -0.16
CA ASP A 174 -25.79 1.73 -0.29
C ASP A 174 -25.73 2.76 -1.44
N PRO A 175 -26.78 2.87 -2.29
CA PRO A 175 -26.80 3.84 -3.39
C PRO A 175 -26.56 5.29 -2.94
N ALA A 176 -27.07 5.70 -1.77
CA ALA A 176 -26.86 7.04 -1.26
C ALA A 176 -25.38 7.29 -0.87
N ASP A 177 -24.71 6.28 -0.31
CA ASP A 177 -23.29 6.34 -0.02
C ASP A 177 -22.44 6.40 -1.29
N LEU A 178 -22.79 5.61 -2.29
CA LEU A 178 -22.10 5.65 -3.58
C LEU A 178 -22.24 7.01 -4.26
N ASP A 179 -23.45 7.58 -4.27
CA ASP A 179 -23.71 8.91 -4.82
C ASP A 179 -22.95 9.99 -4.05
N ARG A 180 -22.84 9.87 -2.72
CA ARG A 180 -22.02 10.75 -1.91
C ARG A 180 -20.54 10.62 -2.27
N ALA A 181 -19.99 9.40 -2.29
CA ALA A 181 -18.60 9.17 -2.61
C ALA A 181 -18.21 9.70 -4.01
N ARG A 182 -19.12 9.58 -4.99
CA ARG A 182 -18.93 10.14 -6.34
C ARG A 182 -18.88 11.65 -6.33
N ARG A 183 -19.82 12.33 -5.65
CA ARG A 183 -19.80 13.81 -5.54
C ARG A 183 -18.54 14.31 -4.84
N GLU A 184 -18.09 13.64 -3.78
CA GLU A 184 -16.85 13.97 -3.10
C GLU A 184 -15.65 13.76 -4.04
N TRP A 185 -15.63 12.64 -4.79
CA TRP A 185 -14.55 12.32 -5.72
C TRP A 185 -14.47 13.28 -6.92
N GLU A 186 -15.59 13.76 -7.45
CA GLU A 186 -15.66 14.78 -8.50
C GLU A 186 -14.92 16.07 -8.10
N ILE A 187 -14.90 16.42 -6.80
CA ILE A 187 -14.16 17.57 -6.27
C ILE A 187 -12.67 17.27 -6.09
N LEU A 188 -12.33 16.06 -5.64
CA LEU A 188 -10.97 15.67 -5.25
C LEU A 188 -10.11 15.24 -6.45
N GLU A 189 -10.70 14.50 -7.39
CA GLU A 189 -9.99 13.89 -8.52
C GLU A 189 -9.18 14.89 -9.35
N PRO A 190 -9.71 16.08 -9.71
CA PRO A 190 -8.94 17.07 -10.47
C PRO A 190 -7.61 17.47 -9.83
N VAL A 191 -7.53 17.47 -8.49
CA VAL A 191 -6.32 17.86 -7.75
C VAL A 191 -5.30 16.73 -7.70
N VAL A 192 -5.73 15.47 -7.52
CA VAL A 192 -4.83 14.30 -7.48
C VAL A 192 -4.45 13.78 -8.85
N ARG A 193 -5.06 14.28 -9.92
CA ARG A 193 -4.84 13.84 -11.30
C ARG A 193 -3.40 14.04 -11.76
N SER A 194 -2.73 15.08 -11.29
CA SER A 194 -1.36 15.37 -11.68
C SER A 194 -0.61 16.20 -10.62
N ARG A 195 0.70 16.08 -10.64
CA ARG A 195 1.58 16.91 -9.83
C ARG A 195 1.28 18.40 -9.99
N ALA A 196 1.14 18.89 -11.21
CA ALA A 196 0.89 20.31 -11.49
C ALA A 196 -0.46 20.79 -10.91
N ALA A 197 -1.51 19.95 -10.95
CA ALA A 197 -2.80 20.27 -10.35
C ALA A 197 -2.71 20.35 -8.83
N PHE A 198 -1.98 19.42 -8.21
CA PHE A 198 -1.74 19.44 -6.77
C PHE A 198 -0.94 20.68 -6.33
N GLU A 199 0.17 20.99 -7.02
CA GLU A 199 0.99 22.16 -6.73
C GLU A 199 0.22 23.49 -6.90
N ALA A 200 -0.73 23.54 -7.85
CA ALA A 200 -1.62 24.69 -8.01
C ALA A 200 -2.64 24.84 -6.86
N ALA A 201 -3.18 23.71 -6.35
CA ALA A 201 -4.12 23.70 -5.23
C ALA A 201 -3.42 23.96 -3.87
N PHE A 202 -2.18 23.53 -3.72
CA PHE A 202 -1.37 23.63 -2.50
C PHE A 202 -0.01 24.29 -2.76
N PRO A 203 0.04 25.58 -3.13
CA PRO A 203 1.29 26.24 -3.45
C PRO A 203 2.23 26.27 -2.23
N GLY A 204 3.51 25.97 -2.48
CA GLY A 204 4.56 25.96 -1.47
C GLY A 204 4.64 24.67 -0.64
N ILE A 205 3.85 23.65 -0.96
CA ILE A 205 3.97 22.32 -0.35
C ILE A 205 5.03 21.51 -1.11
N ASP A 206 6.09 21.13 -0.41
CA ASP A 206 7.14 20.25 -0.96
C ASP A 206 6.61 18.85 -1.18
N LEU A 207 6.93 18.29 -2.35
CA LEU A 207 6.72 16.88 -2.70
C LEU A 207 8.05 16.14 -2.63
N GLN A 208 8.01 14.92 -2.13
CA GLN A 208 9.18 14.06 -2.01
C GLN A 208 8.84 12.59 -2.25
N PRO A 209 9.83 11.72 -2.47
CA PRO A 209 9.65 10.29 -2.40
C PRO A 209 9.06 9.85 -1.05
N LEU A 210 8.06 8.98 -1.10
CA LEU A 210 7.30 8.46 0.03
C LEU A 210 7.15 6.94 -0.07
N HIS A 211 6.78 6.33 1.04
CA HIS A 211 6.39 4.92 1.10
C HIS A 211 5.10 4.66 0.31
N GLY A 212 4.09 5.52 0.47
CA GLY A 212 2.84 5.49 -0.28
C GLY A 212 1.71 4.69 0.35
N ASP A 213 1.95 3.93 1.41
CA ASP A 213 0.94 3.10 2.09
C ASP A 213 1.11 3.08 3.61
N ALA A 214 0.88 4.23 4.24
CA ALA A 214 0.87 4.39 5.70
C ALA A 214 2.01 3.61 6.40
N PRO A 215 3.29 3.97 6.22
CA PRO A 215 4.44 3.17 6.68
C PRO A 215 4.41 2.86 8.18
N ALA A 216 3.71 3.64 9.00
CA ALA A 216 3.59 3.36 10.43
C ALA A 216 2.89 2.01 10.75
N VAL A 217 2.04 1.51 9.83
CA VAL A 217 1.39 0.20 9.96
C VAL A 217 2.17 -0.91 9.24
N ASN A 218 3.16 -0.55 8.43
CA ASN A 218 4.01 -1.46 7.65
C ASN A 218 5.44 -1.58 8.24
N ILE A 219 5.56 -1.41 9.55
CA ILE A 219 6.79 -1.69 10.30
C ILE A 219 6.65 -3.06 10.95
N VAL A 220 7.58 -3.94 10.59
CA VAL A 220 7.67 -5.29 11.12
C VAL A 220 8.60 -5.30 12.33
N ALA A 221 8.10 -5.77 13.48
CA ALA A 221 8.94 -6.07 14.62
C ALA A 221 9.72 -7.36 14.32
N ALA A 222 11.02 -7.23 14.11
CA ALA A 222 11.91 -8.36 13.92
C ALA A 222 12.75 -8.58 15.17
N THR A 223 13.32 -9.79 15.33
CA THR A 223 14.17 -10.13 16.49
C THR A 223 15.38 -9.21 16.65
N ASN A 224 15.80 -8.53 15.58
CA ASN A 224 16.91 -7.58 15.54
C ASN A 224 16.51 -6.10 15.44
N GLY A 225 15.22 -5.77 15.60
CA GLY A 225 14.70 -4.41 15.57
C GLY A 225 13.54 -4.20 14.60
N ALA A 226 13.09 -2.96 14.48
CA ALA A 226 12.00 -2.59 13.59
C ALA A 226 12.49 -2.45 12.14
N LEU A 227 11.77 -3.03 11.18
CA LEU A 227 12.09 -2.97 9.76
C LEU A 227 10.90 -2.42 8.97
N TYR A 228 11.15 -1.45 8.08
CA TYR A 228 10.14 -1.00 7.12
C TYR A 228 9.93 -2.08 6.04
N ALA A 229 8.67 -2.29 5.68
CA ALA A 229 8.25 -3.29 4.70
C ALA A 229 7.18 -2.72 3.76
N ASP A 230 6.90 -3.42 2.66
CA ASP A 230 5.77 -3.17 1.75
C ASP A 230 5.78 -1.81 1.03
N PHE A 231 6.85 -1.55 0.28
CA PHE A 231 7.01 -0.34 -0.55
C PHE A 231 6.33 -0.44 -1.92
N GLU A 232 5.35 -1.33 -2.10
CA GLU A 232 4.72 -1.55 -3.42
C GLU A 232 4.02 -0.31 -3.99
N LEU A 233 3.70 0.65 -3.11
CA LEU A 233 3.03 1.89 -3.45
C LEU A 233 3.94 3.12 -3.37
N ALA A 234 5.26 2.90 -3.36
CA ALA A 234 6.23 3.99 -3.34
C ALA A 234 5.92 5.04 -4.41
N THR A 235 5.91 6.32 -4.01
CA THR A 235 5.35 7.41 -4.79
C THR A 235 6.06 8.73 -4.55
N LEU A 236 5.90 9.67 -5.48
CA LEU A 236 6.15 11.09 -5.23
C LEU A 236 4.88 11.72 -4.64
N GLY A 237 4.98 12.39 -3.51
CA GLY A 237 3.80 13.03 -2.90
C GLY A 237 4.13 13.94 -1.71
N PRO A 238 3.10 14.55 -1.10
CA PRO A 238 3.24 15.28 0.15
C PRO A 238 3.34 14.28 1.32
N VAL A 239 4.12 14.61 2.36
CA VAL A 239 4.34 13.72 3.53
C VAL A 239 3.05 13.34 4.26
N GLU A 240 2.01 14.14 4.13
CA GLU A 240 0.67 13.87 4.66
C GLU A 240 0.05 12.59 4.11
N TRP A 241 0.48 12.14 2.91
CA TRP A 241 0.00 10.90 2.31
C TRP A 241 0.26 9.68 3.20
N ASP A 242 1.46 9.61 3.76
CA ASP A 242 1.90 8.49 4.62
C ASP A 242 1.37 8.57 6.06
N LEU A 243 0.77 9.70 6.45
CA LEU A 243 0.21 9.95 7.78
C LEU A 243 -1.33 10.00 7.81
N ALA A 244 -1.99 9.90 6.64
CA ALA A 244 -3.43 9.99 6.54
C ALA A 244 -4.12 8.89 7.38
N ALA A 245 -5.24 9.26 7.98
CA ALA A 245 -6.11 8.39 8.78
C ALA A 245 -5.49 7.76 10.05
N LEU A 246 -4.25 8.08 10.40
CA LEU A 246 -3.59 7.57 11.63
C LEU A 246 -4.04 8.30 12.90
N GLY A 247 -4.57 9.52 12.76
CA GLY A 247 -5.14 10.31 13.85
C GLY A 247 -4.15 11.19 14.61
N PRO A 248 -4.67 12.08 15.49
CA PRO A 248 -3.92 13.19 16.05
C PRO A 248 -2.68 12.80 16.87
N ALA A 249 -2.70 11.67 17.57
CA ALA A 249 -1.56 11.21 18.36
C ALA A 249 -0.36 10.82 17.46
N CYS A 250 -0.62 10.13 16.34
CA CYS A 250 0.38 9.77 15.34
C CYS A 250 0.91 11.02 14.60
N GLU A 251 0.02 11.95 14.24
CA GLU A 251 0.36 13.21 13.60
C GLU A 251 1.30 14.07 14.49
N ALA A 252 0.98 14.18 15.78
CA ALA A 252 1.81 14.89 16.76
C ALA A 252 3.18 14.23 16.95
N ALA A 253 3.21 12.88 16.98
CA ALA A 253 4.44 12.11 17.11
C ALA A 253 5.35 12.31 15.88
N TYR A 254 4.78 12.25 14.67
CA TYR A 254 5.49 12.57 13.43
C TYR A 254 6.03 14.01 13.43
N ASN A 255 5.19 15.01 13.70
CA ASN A 255 5.58 16.44 13.70
C ASN A 255 6.74 16.71 14.64
N SER A 256 6.72 16.12 15.84
CA SER A 256 7.82 16.24 16.82
C SER A 256 9.12 15.65 16.28
N ALA A 257 9.05 14.48 15.65
CA ALA A 257 10.22 13.83 15.07
C ALA A 257 10.72 14.56 13.81
N ALA A 258 9.84 15.03 12.95
CA ALA A 258 10.16 15.81 11.75
C ALA A 258 10.91 17.10 12.10
N GLN A 259 10.45 17.83 13.13
CA GLN A 259 11.12 19.04 13.61
C GLN A 259 12.56 18.78 14.06
N LEU A 260 12.82 17.68 14.78
CA LEU A 260 14.16 17.29 15.22
C LEU A 260 15.11 16.98 14.05
N ARG A 261 14.56 16.61 12.87
CA ARG A 261 15.30 16.28 11.64
C ARG A 261 15.36 17.43 10.63
N GLY A 262 14.84 18.60 10.98
CA GLY A 262 14.77 19.74 10.06
C GLY A 262 13.81 19.53 8.89
N LEU A 263 12.84 18.62 9.03
CA LEU A 263 11.78 18.41 8.07
C LEU A 263 10.59 19.32 8.38
N ARG A 264 9.78 19.63 7.36
CA ARG A 264 8.52 20.35 7.60
C ARG A 264 7.54 19.49 8.40
N GLN A 265 6.73 20.14 9.20
CA GLN A 265 5.58 19.54 9.85
C GLN A 265 4.42 19.33 8.85
N LEU A 266 3.43 18.54 9.23
CA LEU A 266 2.21 18.32 8.44
C LEU A 266 1.45 19.63 8.25
N ASP A 267 1.02 19.91 7.03
CA ASP A 267 0.08 20.99 6.74
C ASP A 267 -1.35 20.49 6.93
N ALA A 268 -2.09 21.12 7.82
CA ALA A 268 -3.43 20.69 8.18
C ALA A 268 -4.44 20.74 7.00
N ARG A 269 -4.22 21.63 6.01
CA ARG A 269 -5.09 21.71 4.81
C ARG A 269 -4.84 20.51 3.90
N VAL A 270 -3.54 20.21 3.68
CA VAL A 270 -3.15 19.03 2.87
C VAL A 270 -3.63 17.74 3.53
N LEU A 271 -3.43 17.63 4.85
CA LEU A 271 -3.87 16.43 5.59
C LEU A 271 -5.39 16.20 5.49
N ARG A 272 -6.20 17.28 5.63
CA ARG A 272 -7.66 17.17 5.43
C ARG A 272 -8.01 16.73 4.03
N PHE A 273 -7.38 17.30 3.02
CA PHE A 273 -7.56 16.92 1.62
C PHE A 273 -7.21 15.44 1.39
N ILE A 274 -6.02 15.00 1.82
CA ILE A 274 -5.56 13.61 1.67
C ILE A 274 -6.49 12.65 2.43
N ASN A 275 -6.93 13.00 3.63
CA ASN A 275 -7.93 12.22 4.37
C ASN A 275 -9.25 12.09 3.60
N ALA A 276 -9.70 13.13 2.88
CA ALA A 276 -10.89 13.05 2.04
C ALA A 276 -10.67 12.10 0.85
N VAL A 277 -9.51 12.18 0.19
CA VAL A 277 -9.12 11.24 -0.88
C VAL A 277 -9.12 9.79 -0.36
N GLY A 278 -8.50 9.55 0.80
CA GLY A 278 -8.44 8.23 1.43
C GLY A 278 -9.82 7.64 1.72
N ARG A 279 -10.79 8.47 2.15
CA ARG A 279 -12.18 8.02 2.39
C ARG A 279 -12.87 7.56 1.10
N CYS A 280 -12.76 8.31 0.01
CA CYS A 280 -13.30 7.90 -1.30
C CYS A 280 -12.63 6.61 -1.80
N ARG A 281 -11.31 6.49 -1.61
CA ARG A 281 -10.55 5.28 -1.94
C ARG A 281 -10.99 4.08 -1.11
N THR A 282 -11.29 4.27 0.18
CA THR A 282 -11.83 3.22 1.06
C THR A 282 -13.16 2.68 0.54
N VAL A 283 -14.07 3.56 0.12
CA VAL A 283 -15.34 3.14 -0.50
C VAL A 283 -15.06 2.38 -1.81
N ALA A 284 -14.21 2.92 -2.69
CA ALA A 284 -13.84 2.29 -3.95
C ALA A 284 -13.21 0.91 -3.78
N CYS A 285 -12.49 0.68 -2.68
CA CYS A 285 -11.84 -0.59 -2.35
C CYS A 285 -12.85 -1.74 -2.17
N LEU A 286 -14.12 -1.45 -1.83
CA LEU A 286 -15.20 -2.46 -1.82
C LEU A 286 -15.38 -3.15 -3.18
N ALA A 287 -14.98 -2.54 -4.29
CA ALA A 287 -15.02 -3.17 -5.60
C ALA A 287 -14.11 -4.41 -5.70
N LEU A 288 -13.13 -4.56 -4.80
CA LEU A 288 -12.27 -5.73 -4.68
C LEU A 288 -12.88 -6.85 -3.80
N ALA A 289 -13.96 -6.57 -3.07
CA ALA A 289 -14.59 -7.55 -2.19
C ALA A 289 -14.99 -8.88 -2.86
N PRO A 290 -15.37 -8.94 -4.14
CA PRO A 290 -15.56 -10.23 -4.81
C PRO A 290 -14.32 -11.11 -4.82
N GLN A 291 -13.12 -10.52 -4.89
CA GLN A 291 -11.85 -11.25 -4.85
C GLN A 291 -11.36 -11.50 -3.40
N LEU A 292 -11.77 -10.64 -2.47
CA LEU A 292 -11.37 -10.67 -1.06
C LEU A 292 -12.57 -10.35 -0.16
N PRO A 293 -13.45 -11.33 0.12
CA PRO A 293 -14.72 -11.11 0.84
C PRO A 293 -14.59 -10.46 2.21
N LEU A 294 -13.46 -10.66 2.89
CA LEU A 294 -13.21 -10.05 4.21
C LEU A 294 -13.23 -8.51 4.18
N LEU A 295 -13.03 -7.86 3.01
CA LEU A 295 -13.06 -6.41 2.89
C LEU A 295 -14.39 -5.79 3.31
N VAL A 296 -15.50 -6.50 3.12
CA VAL A 296 -16.83 -6.00 3.50
C VAL A 296 -16.87 -5.67 4.99
N GLU A 297 -16.44 -6.60 5.83
CA GLU A 297 -16.43 -6.39 7.30
C GLU A 297 -15.26 -5.52 7.75
N ALA A 298 -14.09 -5.66 7.11
CA ALA A 298 -12.89 -4.90 7.47
C ALA A 298 -13.04 -3.39 7.21
N LEU A 299 -13.72 -2.99 6.13
CA LEU A 299 -13.90 -1.59 5.78
C LEU A 299 -15.14 -0.94 6.42
N LYS A 300 -16.04 -1.74 6.96
CA LYS A 300 -17.30 -1.27 7.55
C LYS A 300 -17.12 -0.17 8.61
N PRO A 301 -16.22 -0.29 9.61
CA PRO A 301 -16.02 0.77 10.60
C PRO A 301 -15.60 2.11 9.96
N SER A 302 -14.69 2.07 8.98
CA SER A 302 -14.21 3.26 8.29
C SER A 302 -15.31 3.93 7.46
N ILE A 303 -16.17 3.13 6.83
CA ILE A 303 -17.32 3.62 6.06
C ILE A 303 -18.38 4.23 6.99
N GLU A 304 -18.67 3.59 8.13
CA GLU A 304 -19.60 4.12 9.14
C GLU A 304 -19.10 5.44 9.72
N GLN A 305 -17.81 5.54 10.01
CA GLN A 305 -17.17 6.79 10.44
C GLN A 305 -17.33 7.88 9.38
N TRP A 306 -17.01 7.58 8.11
CA TRP A 306 -17.15 8.51 7.00
C TRP A 306 -18.59 9.01 6.83
N ARG A 307 -19.62 8.15 6.99
CA ARG A 307 -21.04 8.57 6.95
C ARG A 307 -21.35 9.67 7.95
N GLY A 308 -20.79 9.60 9.14
CA GLY A 308 -20.98 10.57 10.23
C GLY A 308 -20.19 11.87 10.10
N MET A 309 -19.24 11.94 9.14
CA MET A 309 -18.37 13.11 8.99
C MET A 309 -18.86 14.07 7.90
N PRO A 310 -18.75 15.40 8.10
CA PRO A 310 -18.93 16.34 7.01
C PRO A 310 -17.83 16.16 5.96
N PHE A 311 -18.15 16.48 4.70
CA PHE A 311 -17.13 16.57 3.67
C PHE A 311 -16.26 17.82 3.91
N ASP A 312 -14.95 17.60 4.00
CA ASP A 312 -13.96 18.67 4.12
C ASP A 312 -12.77 18.32 3.22
N ALA A 313 -12.66 19.05 2.11
CA ALA A 313 -11.61 18.94 1.12
C ALA A 313 -10.49 19.99 1.31
N GLY A 314 -10.42 20.67 2.42
CA GLY A 314 -9.49 21.79 2.62
C GLY A 314 -9.81 22.96 1.67
N PRO A 315 -8.78 23.53 0.94
CA PRO A 315 -8.99 24.71 0.10
C PRO A 315 -9.79 24.44 -1.19
N ALA A 316 -10.13 23.18 -1.49
CA ALA A 316 -10.94 22.80 -2.65
C ALA A 316 -12.45 22.79 -2.36
N GLY A 317 -12.88 23.21 -1.17
CA GLY A 317 -14.29 23.34 -0.74
C GLY A 317 -14.76 24.77 -0.62
#